data_f5edfbaf999855c4ab688233a94c31b2
#
_entry.id   f5edfbaf999855c4ab688233a94c31b2
#
_cell.length_a   1.000
_cell.length_b   1.000
_cell.length_c   1.000
_cell.angle_alpha   90.00
_cell.angle_beta   90.00
_cell.angle_gamma   90.00
#
_symmetry.space_group_name_H-M   'P 1'
#
loop_
_entity.id
_entity.type
_entity.pdbx_description
1 polymer ?
#
loop_
_entity_poly.entity_id
_entity_poly.type
_entity_poly.pdbx_seq_one_letter_code
_entity_poly.pdbx_strand_id
1 'polypeptide(L)'
;MYKLYLLTLTLLCSFLCMVPARSQKVETIKGTYKFNVDERSTMTFEQARNKAIENARLEGLKEKFGSQITSDIVVDMLDSSNGKAQSTLRERVQEVAKGEWLGDLHQPKVDILYDNPTHTFIYNVSIEGKGRELVGNKIPLDWHVLCGGTQKQFENDNFASGARIYVDFQAPTSGYLAIYLLQECDSAYCLLPYRQSENGIFKVKAGQHYVFFDRDSDPKADRYFLSTDQEVENNVVYLIFSPNLFTKCNDTQVSDNRPNAVSIEQFEKWRMACMQNDHQMVTDRKWVRIRK
;
A
#
# COMPACT_ATOMS: atom_id res chain seq x y z
N MET A 1 -29.07 35.33 -36.16
CA MET A 1 -29.58 34.53 -35.05
C MET A 1 -28.76 33.29 -34.70
N TYR A 2 -28.32 32.49 -35.64
CA TYR A 2 -27.50 31.26 -35.37
C TYR A 2 -26.19 31.53 -34.59
N LYS A 3 -25.49 32.62 -34.83
CA LYS A 3 -24.23 32.95 -34.11
C LYS A 3 -24.45 33.29 -32.61
N LEU A 4 -25.61 33.82 -32.28
CA LEU A 4 -25.94 34.14 -30.88
C LEU A 4 -26.26 32.89 -30.08
N TYR A 5 -26.95 31.89 -30.69
CA TYR A 5 -27.26 30.62 -30.08
C TYR A 5 -26.00 29.74 -29.85
N LEU A 6 -25.04 29.83 -30.76
CA LEU A 6 -23.77 29.08 -30.60
C LEU A 6 -22.93 29.63 -29.45
N LEU A 7 -22.94 30.98 -29.27
CA LEU A 7 -22.21 31.64 -28.17
C LEU A 7 -22.84 31.36 -26.80
N THR A 8 -24.18 31.30 -26.73
CA THR A 8 -24.87 30.95 -25.48
C THR A 8 -24.74 29.47 -25.10
N LEU A 9 -24.68 28.59 -26.10
CA LEU A 9 -24.48 27.14 -25.86
C LEU A 9 -23.06 26.83 -25.38
N THR A 10 -22.03 27.52 -25.92
CA THR A 10 -20.65 27.37 -25.42
C THR A 10 -20.44 27.95 -24.04
N LEU A 11 -21.14 29.03 -23.68
CA LEU A 11 -21.09 29.61 -22.33
C LEU A 11 -21.81 28.73 -21.30
N LEU A 12 -22.87 28.03 -21.68
CA LEU A 12 -23.61 27.12 -20.82
C LEU A 12 -22.82 25.81 -20.57
N CYS A 13 -22.09 25.30 -21.56
CA CYS A 13 -21.21 24.13 -21.38
C CYS A 13 -19.99 24.39 -20.49
N SER A 14 -19.47 25.63 -20.48
CA SER A 14 -18.33 25.96 -19.59
C SER A 14 -18.72 26.08 -18.11
N PHE A 15 -20.02 26.29 -17.79
CA PHE A 15 -20.51 26.37 -16.42
C PHE A 15 -20.80 24.98 -15.81
N LEU A 16 -20.98 23.93 -16.62
CA LEU A 16 -21.26 22.57 -16.13
C LEU A 16 -20.02 21.77 -15.72
N CYS A 17 -18.82 22.27 -15.95
CA CYS A 17 -17.57 21.57 -15.57
C CYS A 17 -16.89 22.10 -14.30
N MET A 18 -17.51 23.02 -13.56
CA MET A 18 -17.03 23.37 -12.23
C MET A 18 -17.50 22.31 -11.21
N VAL A 19 -16.85 21.16 -11.20
CA VAL A 19 -16.86 20.28 -10.04
C VAL A 19 -16.23 21.09 -8.91
N PRO A 20 -16.94 21.43 -7.81
CA PRO A 20 -16.33 22.14 -6.71
C PRO A 20 -15.22 21.25 -6.16
N ALA A 21 -13.97 21.65 -6.35
CA ALA A 21 -12.86 21.07 -5.61
C ALA A 21 -13.21 21.25 -4.12
N ARG A 22 -13.65 20.18 -3.45
CA ARG A 22 -13.85 20.19 -2.00
C ARG A 22 -12.49 20.47 -1.39
N SER A 23 -12.26 21.73 -1.04
CA SER A 23 -11.10 22.09 -0.22
C SER A 23 -11.20 21.28 1.07
N GLN A 24 -10.26 20.37 1.27
CA GLN A 24 -10.17 19.61 2.52
C GLN A 24 -9.99 20.62 3.66
N LYS A 25 -10.89 20.59 4.62
CA LYS A 25 -10.88 21.51 5.76
C LYS A 25 -9.65 21.22 6.63
N VAL A 26 -8.80 22.23 6.78
CA VAL A 26 -7.67 22.19 7.71
C VAL A 26 -8.17 22.57 9.10
N GLU A 27 -7.92 21.71 10.09
CA GLU A 27 -8.36 21.90 11.47
C GLU A 27 -7.16 21.93 12.43
N THR A 28 -7.36 22.55 13.59
CA THR A 28 -6.40 22.51 14.70
C THR A 28 -6.58 21.20 15.45
N ILE A 29 -5.49 20.53 15.72
CA ILE A 29 -5.43 19.22 16.37
C ILE A 29 -4.57 19.33 17.61
N LYS A 30 -4.99 18.70 18.68
CA LYS A 30 -4.21 18.50 19.90
C LYS A 30 -3.93 17.03 20.08
N GLY A 31 -2.69 16.70 20.41
CA GLY A 31 -2.28 15.33 20.68
C GLY A 31 -1.53 15.25 22.00
N THR A 32 -1.76 14.18 22.73
CA THR A 32 -1.01 13.85 23.96
C THR A 32 -0.61 12.40 23.90
N TYR A 33 0.58 12.09 24.39
CA TYR A 33 1.05 10.73 24.46
C TYR A 33 2.00 10.52 25.63
N LYS A 34 1.88 9.35 26.28
CA LYS A 34 2.80 8.89 27.31
C LYS A 34 3.62 7.74 26.75
N PHE A 35 4.93 7.97 26.53
CA PHE A 35 5.84 6.96 26.00
C PHE A 35 6.80 6.51 27.10
N ASN A 36 6.82 5.21 27.35
CA ASN A 36 7.67 4.60 28.38
C ASN A 36 8.84 3.88 27.71
N VAL A 37 10.04 4.12 28.22
CA VAL A 37 11.29 3.54 27.73
C VAL A 37 12.03 2.92 28.89
N ASP A 38 12.26 1.61 28.84
CA ASP A 38 13.09 0.91 29.82
C ASP A 38 14.53 1.46 29.79
N GLU A 39 15.17 1.62 30.95
CA GLU A 39 16.54 2.13 31.06
C GLU A 39 17.57 1.29 30.30
N ARG A 40 17.29 -0.01 30.05
CA ARG A 40 18.14 -0.94 29.31
C ARG A 40 17.91 -0.85 27.79
N SER A 41 16.98 -0.01 27.34
CA SER A 41 16.71 0.17 25.92
C SER A 41 17.94 0.73 25.21
N THR A 42 18.21 0.25 24.00
CA THR A 42 19.26 0.80 23.12
C THR A 42 18.86 2.12 22.46
N MET A 43 17.65 2.59 22.70
CA MET A 43 17.12 3.85 22.14
C MET A 43 17.76 5.05 22.82
N THR A 44 18.30 6.00 22.04
CA THR A 44 18.83 7.26 22.59
C THR A 44 17.68 8.15 23.11
N PHE A 45 18.00 9.08 24.00
CA PHE A 45 17.02 10.07 24.51
C PHE A 45 16.34 10.85 23.37
N GLU A 46 17.10 11.20 22.34
CA GLU A 46 16.57 11.92 21.17
C GLU A 46 15.63 11.04 20.34
N GLN A 47 15.97 9.79 20.10
CA GLN A 47 15.10 8.82 19.42
C GLN A 47 13.81 8.60 20.19
N ALA A 48 13.90 8.43 21.53
CA ALA A 48 12.74 8.26 22.39
C ALA A 48 11.82 9.50 22.36
N ARG A 49 12.42 10.70 22.45
CA ARG A 49 11.70 11.96 22.37
C ARG A 49 10.97 12.12 21.04
N ASN A 50 11.65 11.87 19.93
CA ASN A 50 11.07 12.01 18.59
C ASN A 50 9.93 10.99 18.38
N LYS A 51 10.11 9.75 18.82
CA LYS A 51 9.06 8.72 18.76
C LYS A 51 7.84 9.07 19.62
N ALA A 52 8.06 9.64 20.80
CA ALA A 52 6.97 10.10 21.66
C ALA A 52 6.17 11.25 21.00
N ILE A 53 6.85 12.20 20.32
CA ILE A 53 6.22 13.29 19.57
C ILE A 53 5.41 12.75 18.38
N GLU A 54 5.97 11.82 17.60
CA GLU A 54 5.27 11.19 16.48
C GLU A 54 4.01 10.44 16.93
N ASN A 55 4.09 9.71 18.04
CA ASN A 55 2.93 9.03 18.61
C ASN A 55 1.87 10.03 19.10
N ALA A 56 2.27 11.17 19.69
CA ALA A 56 1.32 12.21 20.10
C ALA A 56 0.60 12.84 18.91
N ARG A 57 1.29 13.06 17.78
CA ARG A 57 0.66 13.51 16.52
C ARG A 57 -0.35 12.48 16.00
N LEU A 58 0.05 11.20 16.00
CA LEU A 58 -0.79 10.11 15.53
C LEU A 58 -2.07 9.96 16.37
N GLU A 59 -1.95 10.01 17.69
CA GLU A 59 -3.10 9.93 18.59
C GLU A 59 -4.04 11.14 18.42
N GLY A 60 -3.50 12.36 18.29
CA GLY A 60 -4.30 13.54 17.99
C GLY A 60 -5.05 13.45 16.66
N LEU A 61 -4.42 12.90 15.62
CA LEU A 61 -5.06 12.63 14.34
C LEU A 61 -6.18 11.58 14.45
N LYS A 62 -5.95 10.48 15.19
CA LYS A 62 -6.94 9.43 15.43
C LYS A 62 -8.15 9.97 16.21
N GLU A 63 -7.90 10.75 17.26
CA GLU A 63 -8.95 11.36 18.06
C GLU A 63 -9.80 12.32 17.23
N LYS A 64 -9.19 13.11 16.36
CA LYS A 64 -9.89 14.12 15.56
C LYS A 64 -10.61 13.56 14.36
N PHE A 65 -9.98 12.67 13.59
CA PHE A 65 -10.48 12.18 12.30
C PHE A 65 -10.86 10.70 12.31
N GLY A 66 -10.63 10.03 13.43
CA GLY A 66 -10.82 8.59 13.55
C GLY A 66 -9.64 7.80 13.00
N SER A 67 -9.74 6.49 13.09
CA SER A 67 -8.77 5.54 12.60
C SER A 67 -9.38 4.59 11.59
N GLN A 68 -8.54 3.95 10.82
CA GLN A 68 -8.90 2.82 9.98
C GLN A 68 -7.95 1.66 10.25
N ILE A 69 -8.50 0.46 10.13
CA ILE A 69 -7.67 -0.74 10.21
C ILE A 69 -7.03 -0.96 8.84
N THR A 70 -5.73 -1.05 8.81
CA THR A 70 -4.94 -1.50 7.67
C THR A 70 -4.09 -2.68 8.09
N SER A 71 -3.53 -3.38 7.14
CA SER A 71 -2.62 -4.48 7.44
C SER A 71 -1.50 -4.55 6.42
N ASP A 72 -0.36 -5.00 6.89
CA ASP A 72 0.82 -5.31 6.11
C ASP A 72 1.13 -6.81 6.18
N ILE A 73 1.93 -7.28 5.26
CA ILE A 73 2.44 -8.65 5.27
C ILE A 73 3.84 -8.63 5.88
N VAL A 74 4.07 -9.52 6.82
CA VAL A 74 5.36 -9.73 7.46
C VAL A 74 5.79 -11.18 7.29
N VAL A 75 7.11 -11.38 7.26
CA VAL A 75 7.72 -12.71 7.26
C VAL A 75 8.06 -13.08 8.70
N ASP A 76 7.44 -14.13 9.20
CA ASP A 76 7.83 -14.75 10.47
C ASP A 76 8.79 -15.89 10.19
N MET A 77 9.97 -15.85 10.79
CA MET A 77 10.89 -16.97 10.78
C MET A 77 10.54 -17.90 11.95
N LEU A 78 10.12 -19.10 11.61
CA LEU A 78 9.88 -20.16 12.59
C LEU A 78 11.15 -21.01 12.72
N ASP A 79 11.73 -21.01 13.91
CA ASP A 79 12.77 -21.98 14.26
C ASP A 79 12.13 -23.38 14.31
N SER A 80 12.40 -24.19 13.31
CA SER A 80 11.98 -25.58 13.38
C SER A 80 12.99 -26.38 14.17
N SER A 81 12.49 -27.23 15.05
CA SER A 81 13.30 -28.16 15.88
C SER A 81 14.17 -29.12 15.06
N ASN A 82 14.06 -29.13 13.73
CA ASN A 82 14.81 -29.97 12.79
C ASN A 82 15.90 -29.24 12.00
N GLY A 83 16.30 -28.02 12.42
CA GLY A 83 17.43 -27.28 11.82
C GLY A 83 17.19 -26.70 10.43
N LYS A 84 15.96 -26.71 9.92
CA LYS A 84 15.55 -25.96 8.72
C LYS A 84 14.71 -24.78 9.15
N ALA A 85 15.23 -23.56 8.98
CA ALA A 85 14.44 -22.35 9.15
C ALA A 85 13.29 -22.37 8.13
N GLN A 86 12.06 -22.28 8.60
CA GLN A 86 10.87 -22.17 7.77
C GLN A 86 10.31 -20.76 7.94
N SER A 87 10.20 -20.02 6.85
CA SER A 87 9.53 -18.73 6.84
C SER A 87 8.05 -18.90 6.52
N THR A 88 7.22 -18.05 7.10
CA THR A 88 5.79 -18.00 6.79
C THR A 88 5.33 -16.56 6.69
N LEU A 89 4.41 -16.30 5.75
CA LEU A 89 3.78 -14.99 5.62
C LEU A 89 2.66 -14.86 6.64
N ARG A 90 2.64 -13.73 7.36
CA ARG A 90 1.58 -13.39 8.30
C ARG A 90 1.08 -11.97 8.07
N GLU A 91 -0.20 -11.80 8.24
CA GLU A 91 -0.83 -10.49 8.25
C GLU A 91 -0.67 -9.84 9.62
N ARG A 92 -0.10 -8.64 9.64
CA ARG A 92 -0.04 -7.78 10.81
C ARG A 92 -1.05 -6.65 10.67
N VAL A 93 -2.04 -6.64 11.53
CA VAL A 93 -3.08 -5.60 11.54
C VAL A 93 -2.56 -4.35 12.27
N GLN A 94 -2.73 -3.20 11.66
CA GLN A 94 -2.34 -1.91 12.23
C GLN A 94 -3.50 -0.93 12.18
N GLU A 95 -3.56 -0.07 13.20
CA GLU A 95 -4.49 1.04 13.24
C GLU A 95 -3.79 2.30 12.74
N VAL A 96 -4.32 2.90 11.67
CA VAL A 96 -3.78 4.10 11.04
C VAL A 96 -4.79 5.24 11.14
N ALA A 97 -4.32 6.44 11.47
CA ALA A 97 -5.17 7.62 11.53
C ALA A 97 -5.72 7.98 10.13
N LYS A 98 -6.98 8.42 10.07
CA LYS A 98 -7.60 8.97 8.86
C LYS A 98 -7.28 10.45 8.66
N GLY A 99 -6.09 10.87 9.03
CA GLY A 99 -5.70 12.27 8.95
C GLY A 99 -4.22 12.43 8.65
N GLU A 100 -3.87 13.60 8.12
CA GLU A 100 -2.51 14.04 7.86
C GLU A 100 -2.14 15.21 8.76
N TRP A 101 -0.96 15.13 9.39
CA TRP A 101 -0.40 16.24 10.18
C TRP A 101 0.36 17.18 9.25
N LEU A 102 -0.09 18.43 9.16
CA LEU A 102 0.47 19.42 8.23
C LEU A 102 1.60 20.25 8.84
N GLY A 103 1.63 20.35 10.15
CA GLY A 103 2.68 21.08 10.87
C GLY A 103 2.29 21.44 12.29
N ASP A 104 3.30 21.68 13.11
CA ASP A 104 3.15 22.09 14.50
C ASP A 104 2.84 23.60 14.58
N LEU A 105 1.90 24.01 15.43
CA LEU A 105 1.61 25.40 15.73
C LEU A 105 2.60 25.97 16.75
N HIS A 106 3.06 25.12 17.66
CA HIS A 106 4.04 25.44 18.69
C HIS A 106 5.03 24.29 18.85
N GLN A 107 6.17 24.57 19.48
CA GLN A 107 7.11 23.51 19.83
C GLN A 107 6.44 22.49 20.76
N PRO A 108 6.63 21.17 20.51
CA PRO A 108 6.10 20.12 21.39
C PRO A 108 6.61 20.28 22.83
N LYS A 109 5.71 20.22 23.80
CA LYS A 109 6.08 20.14 25.22
C LYS A 109 6.37 18.68 25.54
N VAL A 110 7.56 18.43 26.07
CA VAL A 110 7.99 17.08 26.45
C VAL A 110 8.54 17.14 27.87
N ASP A 111 7.83 16.52 28.79
CA ASP A 111 8.25 16.35 30.18
C ASP A 111 8.78 14.92 30.36
N ILE A 112 10.03 14.81 30.83
CA ILE A 112 10.68 13.52 31.02
C ILE A 112 10.78 13.26 32.53
N LEU A 113 10.20 12.15 32.96
CA LEU A 113 10.24 11.66 34.34
C LEU A 113 10.95 10.30 34.38
N TYR A 114 11.67 10.05 35.46
CA TYR A 114 12.23 8.74 35.74
C TYR A 114 11.43 8.04 36.86
N ASP A 115 10.93 6.88 36.59
CA ASP A 115 10.20 6.04 37.54
C ASP A 115 11.15 4.99 38.12
N ASN A 116 11.61 5.22 39.36
CA ASN A 116 12.54 4.35 40.06
C ASN A 116 12.01 2.90 40.25
N PRO A 117 10.73 2.69 40.63
CA PRO A 117 10.21 1.33 40.83
C PRO A 117 10.23 0.46 39.58
N THR A 118 10.01 1.04 38.41
CA THR A 118 9.94 0.32 37.13
C THR A 118 11.20 0.47 36.27
N HIS A 119 12.20 1.26 36.73
CA HIS A 119 13.40 1.58 35.96
C HIS A 119 13.09 2.10 34.55
N THR A 120 12.12 3.04 34.45
CA THR A 120 11.57 3.48 33.18
C THR A 120 11.63 4.99 33.06
N PHE A 121 12.08 5.48 31.91
CA PHE A 121 11.92 6.86 31.50
C PHE A 121 10.54 7.08 30.88
N ILE A 122 9.80 8.05 31.40
CA ILE A 122 8.43 8.39 30.98
C ILE A 122 8.47 9.74 30.27
N TYR A 123 8.14 9.73 28.99
CA TYR A 123 8.02 10.93 28.16
C TYR A 123 6.54 11.31 28.05
N ASN A 124 6.13 12.38 28.73
CA ASN A 124 4.80 12.95 28.60
C ASN A 124 4.85 14.05 27.54
N VAL A 125 4.16 13.85 26.44
CA VAL A 125 4.15 14.78 25.31
C VAL A 125 2.79 15.43 25.17
N SER A 126 2.79 16.74 24.94
CA SER A 126 1.62 17.51 24.50
C SER A 126 2.01 18.35 23.29
N ILE A 127 1.19 18.28 22.25
CA ILE A 127 1.44 18.94 20.96
C ILE A 127 0.17 19.55 20.42
N GLU A 128 0.29 20.66 19.71
CA GLU A 128 -0.79 21.29 18.97
C GLU A 128 -0.30 21.64 17.56
N GLY A 129 -1.10 21.29 16.56
CA GLY A 129 -0.75 21.48 15.15
C GLY A 129 -1.96 21.62 14.26
N LYS A 130 -1.71 21.70 12.97
CA LYS A 130 -2.73 21.67 11.92
C LYS A 130 -2.73 20.33 11.24
N GLY A 131 -3.92 19.86 10.90
CA GLY A 131 -4.08 18.67 10.08
C GLY A 131 -5.36 18.71 9.27
N ARG A 132 -5.51 17.75 8.39
CA ARG A 132 -6.68 17.58 7.55
C ARG A 132 -7.10 16.12 7.51
N GLU A 133 -8.40 15.91 7.33
CA GLU A 133 -8.93 14.56 7.13
C GLU A 133 -8.51 14.02 5.75
N LEU A 134 -8.09 12.76 5.72
CA LEU A 134 -7.79 12.03 4.49
C LEU A 134 -9.07 11.34 4.01
N VAL A 135 -9.87 12.04 3.25
CA VAL A 135 -11.06 11.49 2.62
C VAL A 135 -10.64 10.75 1.35
N GLY A 136 -10.26 9.49 1.49
CA GLY A 136 -10.01 8.61 0.35
C GLY A 136 -11.36 8.15 -0.23
N ASN A 137 -11.70 8.55 -1.44
CA ASN A 137 -12.74 7.87 -2.21
C ASN A 137 -12.19 6.49 -2.56
N LYS A 138 -12.75 5.44 -1.96
CA LYS A 138 -12.42 4.06 -2.35
C LYS A 138 -12.90 3.85 -3.79
N ILE A 139 -11.97 3.76 -4.71
CA ILE A 139 -12.25 3.40 -6.11
C ILE A 139 -12.56 1.89 -6.11
N PRO A 140 -13.77 1.46 -6.49
CA PRO A 140 -14.07 0.03 -6.57
C PRO A 140 -13.31 -0.59 -7.74
N LEU A 141 -12.46 -1.55 -7.47
CA LEU A 141 -11.72 -2.31 -8.48
C LEU A 141 -12.39 -3.67 -8.66
N ASP A 142 -12.61 -4.07 -9.91
CA ASP A 142 -13.02 -5.43 -10.26
C ASP A 142 -11.77 -6.18 -10.72
N TRP A 143 -11.32 -7.16 -9.92
CA TRP A 143 -10.14 -7.92 -10.27
C TRP A 143 -10.15 -9.34 -9.70
N HIS A 144 -9.57 -10.26 -10.45
CA HIS A 144 -9.56 -11.68 -10.14
C HIS A 144 -8.19 -12.28 -10.44
N VAL A 145 -7.76 -13.23 -9.59
CA VAL A 145 -6.59 -14.07 -9.87
C VAL A 145 -7.09 -15.36 -10.52
N LEU A 146 -6.52 -15.68 -11.69
CA LEU A 146 -6.96 -16.81 -12.50
C LEU A 146 -5.84 -17.84 -12.63
N CYS A 147 -6.20 -19.13 -12.55
CA CYS A 147 -5.27 -20.25 -12.62
C CYS A 147 -5.46 -21.03 -13.93
N GLY A 148 -4.41 -21.05 -14.77
CA GLY A 148 -4.38 -21.90 -15.98
C GLY A 148 -5.22 -21.44 -17.18
N GLY A 149 -6.04 -20.39 -17.03
CA GLY A 149 -6.87 -19.85 -18.10
C GLY A 149 -7.20 -18.38 -17.90
N THR A 150 -7.70 -17.72 -18.95
CA THR A 150 -7.92 -16.27 -19.02
C THR A 150 -9.36 -15.83 -18.76
N GLN A 151 -10.27 -16.76 -18.55
CA GLN A 151 -11.70 -16.48 -18.33
C GLN A 151 -12.03 -16.51 -16.83
N LYS A 152 -13.03 -15.76 -16.38
CA LYS A 152 -13.45 -15.67 -14.96
C LYS A 152 -13.78 -17.03 -14.32
N GLN A 153 -14.18 -18.03 -15.09
CA GLN A 153 -14.40 -19.39 -14.58
C GLN A 153 -13.13 -20.07 -14.05
N PHE A 154 -11.94 -19.55 -14.39
CA PHE A 154 -10.65 -20.00 -13.88
C PHE A 154 -10.20 -19.24 -12.62
N GLU A 155 -11.07 -18.40 -12.03
CA GLU A 155 -10.76 -17.77 -10.75
C GLU A 155 -10.49 -18.85 -9.69
N ASN A 156 -9.29 -18.79 -9.12
CA ASN A 156 -8.85 -19.77 -8.15
C ASN A 156 -7.72 -19.19 -7.28
N ASP A 157 -7.76 -19.53 -6.01
CA ASP A 157 -6.72 -19.21 -5.03
C ASP A 157 -5.74 -20.39 -4.79
N ASN A 158 -6.03 -21.57 -5.38
CA ASN A 158 -5.22 -22.77 -5.27
C ASN A 158 -4.59 -23.12 -6.62
N PHE A 159 -3.26 -23.20 -6.65
CA PHE A 159 -2.44 -23.47 -7.81
C PHE A 159 -1.69 -24.79 -7.64
N ALA A 160 -1.66 -25.61 -8.68
CA ALA A 160 -0.67 -26.67 -8.77
C ALA A 160 0.71 -26.08 -9.11
N SER A 161 1.79 -26.64 -8.58
CA SER A 161 3.15 -26.21 -8.94
C SER A 161 3.36 -26.29 -10.46
N GLY A 162 3.84 -25.18 -11.04
CA GLY A 162 3.98 -25.01 -12.49
C GLY A 162 2.75 -24.46 -13.20
N ALA A 163 1.66 -24.16 -12.49
CA ALA A 163 0.47 -23.56 -13.10
C ALA A 163 0.72 -22.10 -13.50
N ARG A 164 0.09 -21.69 -14.61
CA ARG A 164 0.13 -20.29 -15.08
C ARG A 164 -0.81 -19.41 -14.25
N ILE A 165 -0.33 -18.24 -13.89
CA ILE A 165 -1.14 -17.18 -13.26
C ILE A 165 -1.55 -16.14 -14.30
N TYR A 166 -2.78 -15.65 -14.17
CA TYR A 166 -3.29 -14.47 -14.86
C TYR A 166 -4.00 -13.55 -13.87
N VAL A 167 -4.13 -12.29 -14.21
CA VAL A 167 -4.91 -11.31 -13.44
C VAL A 167 -5.90 -10.65 -14.39
N ASP A 168 -7.17 -10.85 -14.10
CA ASP A 168 -8.29 -10.12 -14.72
C ASP A 168 -8.52 -8.84 -13.96
N PHE A 169 -8.67 -7.71 -14.67
CA PHE A 169 -8.74 -6.39 -14.06
C PHE A 169 -9.58 -5.41 -14.84
N GLN A 170 -10.40 -4.64 -14.12
CA GLN A 170 -11.11 -3.47 -14.62
C GLN A 170 -11.23 -2.39 -13.55
N ALA A 171 -11.02 -1.13 -13.94
CA ALA A 171 -11.21 0.03 -13.07
C ALA A 171 -12.23 1.01 -13.68
N PRO A 172 -13.06 1.69 -12.86
CA PRO A 172 -14.03 2.66 -13.33
C PRO A 172 -13.38 3.97 -13.82
N THR A 173 -12.12 4.22 -13.43
CA THR A 173 -11.36 5.43 -13.79
C THR A 173 -10.04 5.05 -14.45
N SER A 174 -9.53 5.93 -15.32
CA SER A 174 -8.17 5.79 -15.84
C SER A 174 -7.14 6.02 -14.74
N GLY A 175 -6.00 5.35 -14.83
CA GLY A 175 -4.95 5.46 -13.82
C GLY A 175 -3.72 4.63 -14.14
N TYR A 176 -3.01 4.26 -13.09
CA TYR A 176 -1.75 3.53 -13.13
C TYR A 176 -1.83 2.31 -12.23
N LEU A 177 -1.29 1.21 -12.69
CA LEU A 177 -1.41 -0.10 -12.05
C LEU A 177 -0.05 -0.75 -11.87
N ALA A 178 0.17 -1.33 -10.70
CA ALA A 178 1.28 -2.24 -10.42
C ALA A 178 0.74 -3.53 -9.76
N ILE A 179 1.37 -4.66 -10.07
CA ILE A 179 1.03 -5.97 -9.49
C ILE A 179 2.31 -6.61 -8.96
N TYR A 180 2.26 -7.06 -7.72
CA TYR A 180 3.37 -7.74 -7.05
C TYR A 180 2.92 -9.10 -6.53
N LEU A 181 3.85 -10.05 -6.48
CA LEU A 181 3.68 -11.34 -5.83
C LEU A 181 4.64 -11.42 -4.65
N LEU A 182 4.11 -11.55 -3.44
CA LEU A 182 4.88 -11.77 -2.23
C LEU A 182 4.97 -13.26 -1.95
N GLN A 183 6.20 -13.75 -1.78
CA GLN A 183 6.48 -15.17 -1.49
C GLN A 183 7.04 -15.34 -0.08
N GLU A 184 6.82 -16.51 0.52
CA GLU A 184 7.32 -16.86 1.87
C GLU A 184 8.85 -16.77 2.01
N CYS A 185 9.59 -16.78 0.89
CA CYS A 185 11.05 -16.62 0.88
C CYS A 185 11.54 -15.16 1.06
N ASP A 186 10.70 -14.28 1.62
CA ASP A 186 10.97 -12.84 1.83
C ASP A 186 11.19 -12.06 0.53
N SER A 187 10.49 -12.40 -0.53
CA SER A 187 10.62 -11.70 -1.80
C SER A 187 9.28 -11.17 -2.30
N ALA A 188 9.25 -9.90 -2.66
CA ALA A 188 8.16 -9.25 -3.38
C ALA A 188 8.56 -9.06 -4.85
N TYR A 189 8.02 -9.89 -5.73
CA TYR A 189 8.30 -9.88 -7.16
C TYR A 189 7.39 -8.92 -7.89
N CYS A 190 7.96 -8.04 -8.71
CA CYS A 190 7.22 -7.13 -9.58
C CYS A 190 6.74 -7.88 -10.83
N LEU A 191 5.45 -8.18 -10.91
CA LEU A 191 4.84 -8.84 -12.06
C LEU A 191 4.37 -7.84 -13.12
N LEU A 192 3.88 -6.67 -12.68
CA LEU A 192 3.51 -5.55 -13.54
C LEU A 192 4.02 -4.25 -12.91
N PRO A 193 4.70 -3.37 -13.65
CA PRO A 193 4.95 -3.38 -15.10
C PRO A 193 5.84 -4.54 -15.55
N TYR A 194 5.65 -4.97 -16.79
CA TYR A 194 6.48 -6.01 -17.41
C TYR A 194 7.94 -5.58 -17.48
N ARG A 195 8.87 -6.52 -17.45
CA ARG A 195 10.32 -6.25 -17.45
C ARG A 195 10.79 -5.39 -18.63
N GLN A 196 10.17 -5.54 -19.78
CA GLN A 196 10.50 -4.78 -21.00
C GLN A 196 9.74 -3.44 -21.11
N SER A 197 8.97 -3.05 -20.08
CA SER A 197 8.26 -1.78 -20.09
C SER A 197 9.22 -0.62 -19.87
N GLU A 198 9.45 0.19 -20.89
CA GLU A 198 10.28 1.39 -20.81
C GLU A 198 9.68 2.52 -19.95
N ASN A 199 8.38 2.47 -19.69
CA ASN A 199 7.59 3.60 -19.16
C ASN A 199 7.18 3.48 -17.67
N GLY A 200 7.91 2.74 -16.85
CA GLY A 200 7.63 2.67 -15.42
C GLY A 200 6.31 1.95 -15.11
N ILE A 201 5.34 2.63 -14.49
CA ILE A 201 4.06 2.05 -14.07
C ILE A 201 3.10 1.85 -15.26
N PHE A 202 2.36 0.74 -15.27
CA PHE A 202 1.41 0.41 -16.34
C PHE A 202 0.18 1.34 -16.30
N LYS A 203 -0.15 1.94 -17.46
CA LYS A 203 -1.30 2.84 -17.59
C LYS A 203 -2.55 2.08 -18.04
N VAL A 204 -3.65 2.22 -17.29
CA VAL A 204 -4.96 1.64 -17.61
C VAL A 204 -5.98 2.71 -17.97
N LYS A 205 -6.96 2.35 -18.80
CA LYS A 205 -8.06 3.22 -19.22
C LYS A 205 -9.34 2.87 -18.47
N ALA A 206 -10.15 3.89 -18.18
CA ALA A 206 -11.44 3.74 -17.52
C ALA A 206 -12.35 2.76 -18.28
N GLY A 207 -12.95 1.81 -17.55
CA GLY A 207 -13.89 0.83 -18.10
C GLY A 207 -13.29 -0.22 -19.03
N GLN A 208 -11.99 -0.12 -19.37
CA GLN A 208 -11.33 -1.13 -20.20
C GLN A 208 -11.03 -2.37 -19.37
N HIS A 209 -11.36 -3.53 -19.92
CA HIS A 209 -11.05 -4.84 -19.37
C HIS A 209 -9.63 -5.25 -19.80
N TYR A 210 -8.87 -5.81 -18.87
CA TYR A 210 -7.50 -6.30 -19.06
C TYR A 210 -7.36 -7.71 -18.53
N VAL A 211 -6.62 -8.55 -19.25
CA VAL A 211 -6.13 -9.83 -18.74
C VAL A 211 -4.61 -9.78 -18.83
N PHE A 212 -3.97 -9.65 -17.66
CA PHE A 212 -2.51 -9.57 -17.57
C PHE A 212 -1.86 -10.95 -17.61
N PHE A 213 -0.59 -10.98 -18.07
CA PHE A 213 0.27 -12.16 -18.18
C PHE A 213 -0.16 -13.11 -19.30
N ASP A 214 -1.06 -12.66 -20.17
CA ASP A 214 -1.50 -13.38 -21.35
C ASP A 214 -0.74 -12.92 -22.61
N ARG A 215 0.34 -13.64 -22.93
CA ARG A 215 1.17 -13.36 -24.10
C ARG A 215 0.47 -13.69 -25.41
N ASP A 216 -0.59 -14.47 -25.38
CA ASP A 216 -1.33 -14.84 -26.60
C ASP A 216 -2.23 -13.66 -27.04
N SER A 217 -2.72 -12.85 -26.11
CA SER A 217 -3.46 -11.60 -26.37
C SER A 217 -2.55 -10.37 -26.46
N ASP A 218 -1.47 -10.31 -25.68
CA ASP A 218 -0.47 -9.24 -25.69
C ASP A 218 0.95 -9.83 -25.85
N PRO A 219 1.58 -9.76 -27.04
CA PRO A 219 2.92 -10.29 -27.27
C PRO A 219 4.01 -9.68 -26.38
N LYS A 220 3.76 -8.50 -25.79
CA LYS A 220 4.68 -7.83 -24.87
C LYS A 220 4.52 -8.30 -23.43
N ALA A 221 3.46 -9.03 -23.13
CA ALA A 221 3.23 -9.51 -21.77
C ALA A 221 4.28 -10.57 -21.38
N ASP A 222 4.73 -10.47 -20.13
CA ASP A 222 5.49 -11.55 -19.51
C ASP A 222 4.55 -12.71 -19.16
N ARG A 223 5.09 -13.93 -19.13
CA ARG A 223 4.38 -15.13 -18.67
C ARG A 223 4.95 -15.56 -17.34
N TYR A 224 4.08 -15.86 -16.38
CA TYR A 224 4.50 -16.34 -15.08
C TYR A 224 3.90 -17.69 -14.74
N PHE A 225 4.72 -18.54 -14.16
CA PHE A 225 4.36 -19.85 -13.64
C PHE A 225 4.65 -19.84 -12.14
N LEU A 226 3.66 -20.18 -11.34
CA LEU A 226 3.83 -20.32 -9.90
C LEU A 226 4.34 -21.72 -9.59
N SER A 227 5.51 -21.83 -8.97
CA SER A 227 6.11 -23.12 -8.62
C SER A 227 6.64 -23.08 -7.20
N THR A 228 6.61 -24.21 -6.53
CA THR A 228 7.17 -24.40 -5.19
C THR A 228 7.90 -25.73 -5.07
N ASP A 229 8.93 -25.76 -4.26
CA ASP A 229 9.61 -26.99 -3.83
C ASP A 229 9.02 -27.56 -2.53
N GLN A 230 8.16 -26.78 -1.86
CA GLN A 230 7.46 -27.19 -0.63
C GLN A 230 6.17 -27.96 -0.99
N GLU A 231 5.62 -28.72 -0.04
CA GLU A 231 4.32 -29.37 -0.23
C GLU A 231 3.21 -28.35 -0.40
N VAL A 232 3.27 -27.24 0.35
CA VAL A 232 2.35 -26.11 0.31
C VAL A 232 3.12 -24.83 0.58
N GLU A 233 2.90 -23.81 -0.24
CA GLU A 233 3.45 -22.47 -0.09
C GLU A 233 2.32 -21.45 -0.20
N ASN A 234 2.25 -20.50 0.74
CA ASN A 234 1.29 -19.41 0.70
C ASN A 234 1.95 -18.16 0.16
N ASN A 235 1.28 -17.52 -0.77
CA ASN A 235 1.74 -16.32 -1.45
C ASN A 235 0.63 -15.26 -1.42
N VAL A 236 0.99 -14.01 -1.68
CA VAL A 236 0.04 -12.91 -1.75
C VAL A 236 0.23 -12.14 -3.05
N VAL A 237 -0.83 -12.05 -3.86
CA VAL A 237 -0.86 -11.14 -5.00
C VAL A 237 -1.36 -9.78 -4.52
N TYR A 238 -0.53 -8.76 -4.65
CA TYR A 238 -0.89 -7.37 -4.40
C TYR A 238 -1.21 -6.65 -5.69
N LEU A 239 -2.30 -5.89 -5.66
CA LEU A 239 -2.70 -4.96 -6.69
C LEU A 239 -2.67 -3.54 -6.13
N ILE A 240 -1.98 -2.64 -6.83
CA ILE A 240 -1.80 -1.24 -6.44
C ILE A 240 -2.25 -0.38 -7.61
N PHE A 241 -3.29 0.40 -7.39
CA PHE A 241 -3.89 1.26 -8.41
C PHE A 241 -4.01 2.70 -7.89
N SER A 242 -3.71 3.67 -8.76
CA SER A 242 -4.03 5.07 -8.50
C SER A 242 -4.39 5.81 -9.79
N PRO A 243 -5.36 6.78 -9.74
CA PRO A 243 -5.56 7.72 -10.82
C PRO A 243 -4.32 8.60 -11.08
N ASN A 244 -3.48 8.77 -10.06
CA ASN A 244 -2.26 9.58 -10.12
C ASN A 244 -1.03 8.70 -10.43
N LEU A 245 -0.07 9.27 -11.14
CA LEU A 245 1.20 8.59 -11.39
C LEU A 245 1.98 8.45 -10.08
N PHE A 246 2.45 7.25 -9.78
CA PHE A 246 3.30 6.97 -8.64
C PHE A 246 4.62 6.33 -9.06
N THR A 247 5.63 6.41 -8.21
CA THR A 247 6.95 5.84 -8.49
C THR A 247 6.94 4.35 -8.21
N LYS A 248 7.45 3.54 -9.14
CA LYS A 248 7.66 2.10 -8.96
C LYS A 248 8.55 1.83 -7.75
N CYS A 249 8.33 0.70 -7.06
CA CYS A 249 9.27 0.22 -6.05
C CYS A 249 10.67 0.01 -6.65
N ASN A 250 11.70 0.36 -5.91
CA ASN A 250 13.09 0.20 -6.35
C ASN A 250 13.52 -1.27 -6.24
N ASP A 251 13.07 -2.06 -7.21
CA ASP A 251 13.37 -3.47 -7.32
C ASP A 251 14.65 -3.73 -8.12
N THR A 252 15.28 -4.87 -7.87
CA THR A 252 16.51 -5.30 -8.55
C THR A 252 16.28 -6.59 -9.32
N GLN A 253 17.06 -6.77 -10.39
CA GLN A 253 17.03 -8.00 -11.16
C GLN A 253 17.64 -9.15 -10.32
N VAL A 254 16.85 -10.19 -10.10
CA VAL A 254 17.29 -11.38 -9.36
C VAL A 254 17.97 -12.38 -10.30
N SER A 255 17.41 -12.59 -11.49
CA SER A 255 17.95 -13.43 -12.57
C SER A 255 17.24 -13.16 -13.89
N ASP A 256 17.77 -13.63 -15.00
CA ASP A 256 17.19 -13.43 -16.34
C ASP A 256 15.80 -14.05 -16.50
N ASN A 257 15.49 -15.08 -15.70
CA ASN A 257 14.23 -15.83 -15.80
C ASN A 257 13.22 -15.49 -14.70
N ARG A 258 13.55 -14.58 -13.78
CA ARG A 258 12.63 -14.15 -12.69
C ARG A 258 12.29 -12.68 -12.82
N PRO A 259 11.10 -12.26 -12.34
CA PRO A 259 10.79 -10.84 -12.19
C PRO A 259 11.78 -10.16 -11.24
N ASN A 260 11.91 -8.85 -11.38
CA ASN A 260 12.63 -8.05 -10.40
C ASN A 260 11.99 -8.18 -9.02
N ALA A 261 12.78 -8.11 -7.97
CA ALA A 261 12.29 -8.27 -6.62
C ALA A 261 12.93 -7.30 -5.62
N VAL A 262 12.24 -7.13 -4.51
CA VAL A 262 12.74 -6.50 -3.28
C VAL A 262 12.37 -7.38 -2.09
N SER A 263 12.91 -7.12 -0.89
CA SER A 263 12.39 -7.76 0.33
C SER A 263 10.95 -7.29 0.62
N ILE A 264 10.17 -8.13 1.30
CA ILE A 264 8.79 -7.79 1.69
C ILE A 264 8.78 -6.54 2.58
N GLU A 265 9.75 -6.37 3.49
CA GLU A 265 9.87 -5.18 4.31
C GLU A 265 10.04 -3.90 3.46
N GLN A 266 10.91 -3.94 2.45
CA GLN A 266 11.14 -2.80 1.56
C GLN A 266 9.89 -2.49 0.71
N PHE A 267 9.21 -3.53 0.22
CA PHE A 267 7.95 -3.40 -0.51
C PHE A 267 6.87 -2.73 0.35
N GLU A 268 6.65 -3.22 1.58
CA GLU A 268 5.63 -2.66 2.48
C GLU A 268 5.94 -1.22 2.88
N LYS A 269 7.22 -0.91 3.13
CA LYS A 269 7.67 0.47 3.39
C LYS A 269 7.39 1.41 2.23
N TRP A 270 7.68 0.97 1.00
CA TRP A 270 7.37 1.72 -0.21
C TRP A 270 5.86 1.89 -0.42
N ARG A 271 5.07 0.81 -0.27
CA ARG A 271 3.62 0.82 -0.41
C ARG A 271 2.98 1.81 0.56
N MET A 272 3.38 1.77 1.83
CA MET A 272 2.88 2.70 2.84
C MET A 272 3.24 4.16 2.53
N ALA A 273 4.47 4.41 2.08
CA ALA A 273 4.88 5.76 1.66
C ALA A 273 4.05 6.27 0.46
N CYS A 274 3.75 5.41 -0.52
CA CYS A 274 2.88 5.76 -1.64
C CYS A 274 1.47 6.11 -1.19
N MET A 275 0.88 5.31 -0.29
CA MET A 275 -0.46 5.58 0.27
C MET A 275 -0.52 6.86 1.11
N GLN A 276 0.56 7.22 1.80
CA GLN A 276 0.65 8.49 2.54
C GLN A 276 0.70 9.70 1.60
N ASN A 277 1.34 9.56 0.44
CA ASN A 277 1.48 10.65 -0.54
C ASN A 277 0.30 10.73 -1.52
N ASP A 278 -0.45 9.65 -1.69
CA ASP A 278 -1.57 9.56 -2.62
C ASP A 278 -2.80 8.91 -1.97
N HIS A 279 -3.72 9.74 -1.52
CA HIS A 279 -4.95 9.32 -0.82
C HIS A 279 -6.00 8.69 -1.75
N GLN A 280 -5.81 8.76 -3.07
CA GLN A 280 -6.64 8.08 -4.05
C GLN A 280 -6.08 6.71 -4.42
N MET A 281 -4.89 6.38 -3.93
CA MET A 281 -4.30 5.07 -4.14
C MET A 281 -5.12 3.97 -3.45
N VAL A 282 -5.43 2.94 -4.19
CA VAL A 282 -6.07 1.72 -3.71
C VAL A 282 -5.05 0.61 -3.72
N THR A 283 -4.89 -0.05 -2.60
CA THR A 283 -4.13 -1.30 -2.51
C THR A 283 -5.07 -2.42 -2.08
N ASP A 284 -5.06 -3.50 -2.82
CA ASP A 284 -5.85 -4.68 -2.54
C ASP A 284 -5.00 -5.93 -2.73
N ARG A 285 -5.41 -7.06 -2.14
CA ARG A 285 -4.63 -8.29 -2.18
C ARG A 285 -5.50 -9.53 -2.17
N LYS A 286 -4.96 -10.59 -2.77
CA LYS A 286 -5.54 -11.94 -2.73
C LYS A 286 -4.47 -12.94 -2.33
N TRP A 287 -4.80 -13.81 -1.40
CA TRP A 287 -3.96 -14.94 -1.05
C TRP A 287 -4.03 -16.01 -2.14
N VAL A 288 -2.89 -16.57 -2.47
CA VAL A 288 -2.79 -17.70 -3.39
C VAL A 288 -1.92 -18.79 -2.77
N ARG A 289 -2.37 -20.03 -2.90
CA ARG A 289 -1.70 -21.19 -2.34
C ARG A 289 -1.19 -22.06 -3.46
N ILE A 290 0.10 -22.40 -3.43
CA ILE A 290 0.73 -23.30 -4.40
C ILE A 290 0.94 -24.65 -3.72
N ARG A 291 0.58 -25.73 -4.42
CA ARG A 291 0.76 -27.10 -3.97
C ARG A 291 1.61 -27.84 -4.99
N LYS A 292 2.54 -28.67 -4.45
CA LYS A 292 3.40 -29.54 -5.25
C LYS A 292 2.61 -30.62 -5.95
#